data_a2554a0bc62fd38388936d4b2000b8f7
#
_entry.id   a2554a0bc62fd38388936d4b2000b8f7
#
_cell.length_a   1.000
_cell.length_b   1.000
_cell.length_c   1.000
_cell.angle_alpha   90.00
_cell.angle_beta   90.00
_cell.angle_gamma   90.00
#
_symmetry.space_group_name_H-M   'P 1'
#
loop_
_entity.id
_entity.type
_entity.pdbx_description
1 polymer ?
#
loop_
_entity_poly.entity_id
_entity_poly.type
_entity_poly.pdbx_seq_one_letter_code
_entity_poly.pdbx_strand_id
1 'polypeptide(L)'
;MKTYKIHLIRHGTTQGNLDGLYIGHSDVPLCEQGIAEIEQLKRELVYPEADFVFSSPLSRCTETAKLIYPDKKPITIEELIEYDFGEFDGKSAEELHKKQPLFDPWLKGEPGVRPPFGESNIEFAERVCACFRKIVDGILKAGADSTAIVTHGGVIMTLMANYALPEAEASEWLTPAGCGYTLRLTPALWTAGQKLEAIEEIPVSKVSDKNYYDGWDYYPDDDDFDISEYLD
;
A
#
# COMPACT_ATOMS: atom_id res chain seq x y z
N MET A 1 0.73 26.67 11.36
CA MET A 1 0.43 26.31 9.95
C MET A 1 -0.49 25.10 10.00
N LYS A 2 -1.60 25.07 9.23
CA LYS A 2 -2.49 23.92 9.22
C LYS A 2 -1.78 22.72 8.59
N THR A 3 -1.90 21.54 9.21
CA THR A 3 -1.37 20.27 8.73
C THR A 3 -2.51 19.29 8.56
N TYR A 4 -2.35 18.35 7.65
CA TYR A 4 -3.32 17.30 7.35
C TYR A 4 -2.62 15.95 7.42
N LYS A 5 -3.37 14.88 7.69
CA LYS A 5 -2.86 13.51 7.71
C LYS A 5 -3.48 12.68 6.61
N ILE A 6 -2.64 11.90 5.93
CA ILE A 6 -3.07 10.91 4.94
C ILE A 6 -2.55 9.55 5.42
N HIS A 7 -3.46 8.61 5.59
CA HIS A 7 -3.15 7.26 6.04
C HIS A 7 -3.26 6.30 4.85
N LEU A 8 -2.13 5.79 4.38
CA LEU A 8 -2.09 4.76 3.34
C LEU A 8 -2.13 3.39 4.02
N ILE A 9 -3.11 2.55 3.69
CA ILE A 9 -3.31 1.24 4.31
C ILE A 9 -3.36 0.18 3.22
N ARG A 10 -2.53 -0.85 3.34
CA ARG A 10 -2.58 -2.03 2.49
C ARG A 10 -3.77 -2.90 2.88
N HIS A 11 -4.48 -3.45 1.89
CA HIS A 11 -5.54 -4.42 2.15
C HIS A 11 -5.06 -5.61 2.98
N GLY A 12 -5.97 -6.27 3.69
CA GLY A 12 -5.71 -7.49 4.46
C GLY A 12 -5.35 -8.68 3.56
N THR A 13 -4.88 -9.76 4.17
CA THR A 13 -4.42 -10.97 3.48
C THR A 13 -5.54 -11.63 2.67
N THR A 14 -5.23 -12.00 1.43
CA THR A 14 -6.07 -12.80 0.54
C THR A 14 -5.49 -14.21 0.36
N GLN A 15 -6.28 -15.15 -0.17
CA GLN A 15 -5.74 -16.48 -0.49
C GLN A 15 -4.58 -16.39 -1.48
N GLY A 16 -4.64 -15.49 -2.47
CA GLY A 16 -3.54 -15.29 -3.41
C GLY A 16 -2.24 -14.83 -2.75
N ASN A 17 -2.32 -14.05 -1.66
CA ASN A 17 -1.11 -13.68 -0.90
C ASN A 17 -0.50 -14.90 -0.19
N LEU A 18 -1.35 -15.76 0.42
CA LEU A 18 -0.89 -16.99 1.07
C LEU A 18 -0.25 -17.98 0.08
N ASP A 19 -0.76 -17.99 -1.15
CA ASP A 19 -0.28 -18.85 -2.22
C ASP A 19 0.93 -18.24 -2.98
N GLY A 20 1.42 -17.06 -2.57
CA GLY A 20 2.54 -16.36 -3.21
C GLY A 20 2.29 -15.95 -4.66
N LEU A 21 1.04 -15.59 -4.99
CA LEU A 21 0.64 -15.23 -6.34
C LEU A 21 0.66 -13.71 -6.55
N TYR A 22 1.03 -13.29 -7.76
CA TYR A 22 0.79 -11.92 -8.22
C TYR A 22 -0.70 -11.73 -8.44
N ILE A 23 -1.34 -10.87 -7.67
CA ILE A 23 -2.77 -10.57 -7.76
C ILE A 23 -2.92 -9.07 -8.02
N GLY A 24 -3.26 -8.72 -9.25
CA GLY A 24 -3.47 -7.35 -9.70
C GLY A 24 -4.94 -6.98 -9.78
N HIS A 25 -5.48 -7.01 -11.00
CA HIS A 25 -6.86 -6.65 -11.28
C HIS A 25 -7.88 -7.76 -10.97
N SER A 26 -7.43 -9.00 -10.75
CA SER A 26 -8.31 -10.07 -10.27
C SER A 26 -8.97 -9.66 -8.96
N ASP A 27 -10.30 -9.66 -8.93
CA ASP A 27 -11.07 -9.30 -7.74
C ASP A 27 -11.23 -10.51 -6.82
N VAL A 28 -10.33 -10.61 -5.85
CA VAL A 28 -10.33 -11.64 -4.82
C VAL A 28 -10.64 -11.00 -3.46
N PRO A 29 -11.52 -11.61 -2.64
CA PRO A 29 -11.86 -11.12 -1.30
C PRO A 29 -10.74 -11.42 -0.30
N LEU A 30 -10.88 -10.89 0.91
CA LEU A 30 -10.06 -11.31 2.05
C LEU A 30 -10.30 -12.80 2.33
N CYS A 31 -9.24 -13.52 2.72
CA CYS A 31 -9.40 -14.87 3.27
C CYS A 31 -9.77 -14.80 4.78
N GLU A 32 -10.20 -15.92 5.35
CA GLU A 32 -10.56 -15.99 6.77
C GLU A 32 -9.40 -15.56 7.68
N GLN A 33 -8.18 -15.97 7.33
CA GLN A 33 -6.98 -15.55 8.03
C GLN A 33 -6.78 -14.03 7.98
N GLY A 34 -6.93 -13.40 6.80
CA GLY A 34 -6.78 -11.95 6.64
C GLY A 34 -7.80 -11.15 7.44
N ILE A 35 -9.04 -11.65 7.54
CA ILE A 35 -10.06 -11.05 8.41
C ILE A 35 -9.64 -11.16 9.89
N ALA A 36 -9.19 -12.34 10.30
CA ALA A 36 -8.75 -12.58 11.69
C ALA A 36 -7.53 -11.71 12.06
N GLU A 37 -6.56 -11.55 11.14
CA GLU A 37 -5.39 -10.69 11.31
C GLU A 37 -5.79 -9.22 11.54
N ILE A 38 -6.68 -8.66 10.71
CA ILE A 38 -7.16 -7.28 10.88
C ILE A 38 -7.88 -7.14 12.22
N GLU A 39 -8.73 -8.08 12.61
CA GLU A 39 -9.42 -8.05 13.89
C GLU A 39 -8.44 -8.17 15.07
N GLN A 40 -7.35 -8.91 14.93
CA GLN A 40 -6.27 -8.96 15.91
C GLN A 40 -5.56 -7.62 16.00
N LEU A 41 -5.14 -7.03 14.87
CA LEU A 41 -4.51 -5.70 14.85
C LEU A 41 -5.40 -4.66 15.55
N LYS A 42 -6.71 -4.66 15.32
CA LYS A 42 -7.66 -3.76 16.00
C LYS A 42 -7.77 -4.00 17.51
N ARG A 43 -7.59 -5.24 17.97
CA ARG A 43 -7.58 -5.55 19.41
C ARG A 43 -6.33 -5.05 20.11
N GLU A 44 -5.19 -5.17 19.45
CA GLU A 44 -3.87 -4.90 20.03
C GLU A 44 -3.39 -3.47 19.78
N LEU A 45 -3.70 -2.92 18.63
CA LEU A 45 -3.23 -1.65 18.11
C LEU A 45 -4.40 -0.68 17.82
N VAL A 46 -4.07 0.52 17.37
CA VAL A 46 -5.03 1.56 17.02
C VAL A 46 -4.81 2.02 15.59
N TYR A 47 -5.82 1.90 14.76
CA TYR A 47 -5.84 2.60 13.48
C TYR A 47 -6.21 4.07 13.71
N PRO A 48 -5.57 4.99 12.97
CA PRO A 48 -5.90 6.41 13.09
C PRO A 48 -7.35 6.69 12.65
N GLU A 49 -7.99 7.64 13.30
CA GLU A 49 -9.28 8.13 12.84
C GLU A 49 -9.15 8.88 11.51
N ALA A 50 -10.21 8.83 10.70
CA ALA A 50 -10.24 9.51 9.42
C ALA A 50 -11.60 10.20 9.21
N ASP A 51 -11.56 11.43 8.68
CA ASP A 51 -12.77 12.16 8.26
C ASP A 51 -13.37 11.50 7.01
N PHE A 52 -12.51 11.16 6.06
CA PHE A 52 -12.85 10.48 4.81
C PHE A 52 -12.05 9.18 4.65
N VAL A 53 -12.70 8.20 4.06
CA VAL A 53 -12.07 6.92 3.69
C VAL A 53 -12.23 6.72 2.19
N PHE A 54 -11.12 6.72 1.47
CA PHE A 54 -11.05 6.28 0.08
C PHE A 54 -10.62 4.83 0.01
N SER A 55 -11.02 4.12 -1.04
CA SER A 55 -10.65 2.73 -1.25
C SER A 55 -10.46 2.43 -2.73
N SER A 56 -9.53 1.54 -3.05
CA SER A 56 -9.60 0.79 -4.31
C SER A 56 -10.95 0.10 -4.42
N PRO A 57 -11.53 -0.06 -5.63
CA PRO A 57 -12.82 -0.73 -5.80
C PRO A 57 -12.78 -2.23 -5.52
N LEU A 58 -11.59 -2.86 -5.53
CA LEU A 58 -11.45 -4.29 -5.35
C LEU A 58 -11.92 -4.77 -3.97
N SER A 59 -12.57 -5.94 -3.94
CA SER A 59 -13.22 -6.51 -2.74
C SER A 59 -12.30 -6.52 -1.53
N ARG A 60 -11.04 -6.96 -1.68
CA ARG A 60 -10.06 -6.99 -0.59
C ARG A 60 -9.84 -5.63 0.08
N CYS A 61 -9.88 -4.54 -0.70
CA CYS A 61 -9.72 -3.18 -0.16
C CYS A 61 -10.99 -2.66 0.50
N THR A 62 -12.14 -2.87 -0.15
CA THR A 62 -13.43 -2.41 0.39
C THR A 62 -13.82 -3.17 1.65
N GLU A 63 -13.50 -4.46 1.76
CA GLU A 63 -13.68 -5.28 2.96
C GLU A 63 -12.73 -4.83 4.08
N THR A 64 -11.45 -4.59 3.78
CA THR A 64 -10.49 -4.03 4.74
C THR A 64 -10.97 -2.68 5.27
N ALA A 65 -11.41 -1.79 4.38
CA ALA A 65 -11.92 -0.48 4.77
C ALA A 65 -13.14 -0.59 5.71
N LYS A 66 -14.06 -1.51 5.45
CA LYS A 66 -15.22 -1.76 6.31
C LYS A 66 -14.84 -2.36 7.67
N LEU A 67 -13.84 -3.23 7.71
CA LEU A 67 -13.35 -3.81 8.97
C LEU A 67 -12.69 -2.75 9.84
N ILE A 68 -11.83 -1.90 9.25
CA ILE A 68 -11.09 -0.87 10.01
C ILE A 68 -12.01 0.30 10.38
N TYR A 69 -12.86 0.77 9.47
CA TYR A 69 -13.73 1.94 9.61
C TYR A 69 -15.22 1.58 9.44
N PRO A 70 -15.82 0.80 10.36
CA PRO A 70 -17.17 0.26 10.20
C PRO A 70 -18.26 1.35 10.09
N ASP A 71 -18.02 2.52 10.71
CA ASP A 71 -18.97 3.64 10.73
C ASP A 71 -18.79 4.59 9.52
N LYS A 72 -17.83 4.32 8.64
CA LYS A 72 -17.58 5.12 7.44
C LYS A 72 -18.06 4.40 6.20
N LYS A 73 -18.53 5.15 5.23
CA LYS A 73 -18.81 4.64 3.88
C LYS A 73 -17.61 4.95 2.97
N PRO A 74 -16.79 3.97 2.60
CA PRO A 74 -15.65 4.22 1.72
C PRO A 74 -16.09 4.77 0.36
N ILE A 75 -15.34 5.72 -0.15
CA ILE A 75 -15.48 6.27 -1.50
C ILE A 75 -14.51 5.50 -2.39
N THR A 76 -15.02 4.72 -3.32
CA THR A 76 -14.20 3.94 -4.25
C THR A 76 -13.64 4.81 -5.38
N ILE A 77 -12.36 4.61 -5.72
CA ILE A 77 -11.65 5.29 -6.79
C ILE A 77 -10.96 4.25 -7.65
N GLU A 78 -11.33 4.16 -8.92
CA GLU A 78 -10.80 3.17 -9.87
C GLU A 78 -9.28 3.25 -10.03
N GLU A 79 -8.74 4.45 -10.06
CA GLU A 79 -7.31 4.67 -10.25
C GLU A 79 -6.44 4.23 -9.04
N LEU A 80 -7.06 3.82 -7.92
CA LEU A 80 -6.36 3.22 -6.77
C LEU A 80 -6.22 1.69 -6.88
N ILE A 81 -6.65 1.08 -7.98
CA ILE A 81 -6.49 -0.35 -8.24
C ILE A 81 -5.01 -0.73 -8.35
N GLU A 82 -4.67 -2.00 -8.02
CA GLU A 82 -3.30 -2.51 -8.09
C GLU A 82 -2.76 -2.52 -9.53
N TYR A 83 -1.50 -2.84 -9.66
CA TYR A 83 -0.83 -3.05 -10.94
C TYR A 83 -1.61 -4.05 -11.81
N ASP A 84 -1.83 -3.70 -13.08
CA ASP A 84 -2.38 -4.63 -14.05
C ASP A 84 -1.29 -5.61 -14.50
N PHE A 85 -1.23 -6.75 -13.83
CA PHE A 85 -0.27 -7.81 -14.16
C PHE A 85 -0.59 -8.57 -15.45
N GLY A 86 -1.72 -8.29 -16.11
CA GLY A 86 -2.09 -8.96 -17.37
C GLY A 86 -1.97 -10.48 -17.26
N GLU A 87 -1.18 -11.12 -18.14
CA GLU A 87 -0.97 -12.57 -18.09
C GLU A 87 -0.19 -13.07 -16.88
N PHE A 88 0.42 -12.21 -16.07
CA PHE A 88 1.10 -12.62 -14.84
C PHE A 88 0.13 -12.75 -13.67
N ASP A 89 -1.08 -12.17 -13.78
CA ASP A 89 -2.09 -12.23 -12.71
C ASP A 89 -2.46 -13.69 -12.39
N GLY A 90 -2.52 -14.03 -11.11
CA GLY A 90 -2.83 -15.36 -10.59
C GLY A 90 -1.70 -16.39 -10.71
N LYS A 91 -0.47 -15.97 -10.98
CA LYS A 91 0.69 -16.87 -11.11
C LYS A 91 1.75 -16.57 -10.05
N SER A 92 2.50 -17.61 -9.66
CA SER A 92 3.63 -17.44 -8.75
C SER A 92 4.89 -16.96 -9.49
N ALA A 93 5.84 -16.37 -8.75
CA ALA A 93 7.14 -16.00 -9.30
C ALA A 93 7.84 -17.20 -9.95
N GLU A 94 7.84 -18.37 -9.30
CA GLU A 94 8.43 -19.59 -9.81
C GLU A 94 7.86 -20.01 -11.17
N GLU A 95 6.54 -19.95 -11.33
CA GLU A 95 5.87 -20.24 -12.59
C GLU A 95 6.23 -19.23 -13.68
N LEU A 96 6.26 -17.94 -13.32
CA LEU A 96 6.56 -16.84 -14.23
C LEU A 96 8.02 -16.90 -14.72
N HIS A 97 9.00 -17.12 -13.84
CA HIS A 97 10.40 -17.34 -14.22
C HIS A 97 10.57 -18.47 -15.23
N LYS A 98 9.83 -19.57 -15.05
CA LYS A 98 9.94 -20.74 -15.94
C LYS A 98 9.24 -20.56 -17.27
N LYS A 99 8.15 -19.80 -17.34
CA LYS A 99 7.22 -19.80 -18.49
C LYS A 99 7.09 -18.47 -19.21
N GLN A 100 7.50 -17.35 -18.58
CA GLN A 100 7.26 -16.01 -19.09
C GLN A 100 8.58 -15.26 -19.34
N PRO A 101 9.05 -15.19 -20.60
CA PRO A 101 10.34 -14.56 -20.92
C PRO A 101 10.43 -13.07 -20.56
N LEU A 102 9.28 -12.40 -20.43
CA LEU A 102 9.22 -10.98 -20.06
C LEU A 102 9.20 -10.74 -18.54
N PHE A 103 9.12 -11.80 -17.73
CA PHE A 103 8.99 -11.65 -16.28
C PHE A 103 10.24 -11.07 -15.65
N ASP A 104 11.41 -11.65 -15.92
CA ASP A 104 12.68 -11.16 -15.35
C ASP A 104 13.07 -9.75 -15.82
N PRO A 105 12.95 -9.41 -17.12
CA PRO A 105 13.14 -8.03 -17.59
C PRO A 105 12.15 -7.03 -16.92
N TRP A 106 10.88 -7.44 -16.76
CA TRP A 106 9.88 -6.62 -16.08
C TRP A 106 10.23 -6.42 -14.60
N LEU A 107 10.59 -7.49 -13.88
CA LEU A 107 10.97 -7.46 -12.47
C LEU A 107 12.18 -6.54 -12.22
N LYS A 108 13.13 -6.51 -13.16
CA LYS A 108 14.29 -5.59 -13.13
C LYS A 108 13.94 -4.14 -13.50
N GLY A 109 12.68 -3.86 -13.85
CA GLY A 109 12.24 -2.52 -14.23
C GLY A 109 12.80 -2.06 -15.59
N GLU A 110 13.13 -2.99 -16.52
CA GLU A 110 13.66 -2.62 -17.83
C GLU A 110 12.67 -1.71 -18.59
N PRO A 111 13.15 -0.58 -19.16
CA PRO A 111 12.28 0.39 -19.81
C PRO A 111 11.45 -0.22 -20.96
N GLY A 112 10.14 0.06 -20.94
CA GLY A 112 9.20 -0.40 -21.97
C GLY A 112 8.75 -1.85 -21.84
N VAL A 113 9.27 -2.60 -20.88
CA VAL A 113 8.81 -3.96 -20.59
C VAL A 113 7.52 -3.89 -19.76
N ARG A 114 6.54 -4.73 -20.14
CA ARG A 114 5.28 -4.89 -19.45
C ARG A 114 4.82 -6.34 -19.47
N PRO A 115 3.98 -6.78 -18.53
CA PRO A 115 3.26 -8.03 -18.64
C PRO A 115 2.39 -8.03 -19.90
N PRO A 116 2.28 -9.14 -20.64
CA PRO A 116 1.34 -9.20 -21.76
C PRO A 116 -0.08 -8.83 -21.33
N PHE A 117 -0.72 -7.91 -22.06
CA PHE A 117 -2.04 -7.33 -21.77
C PHE A 117 -2.15 -6.53 -20.46
N GLY A 118 -1.04 -6.30 -19.76
CA GLY A 118 -0.97 -5.49 -18.57
C GLY A 118 -0.40 -4.08 -18.81
N GLU A 119 -0.23 -3.32 -17.74
CA GLU A 119 0.37 -1.99 -17.78
C GLU A 119 1.90 -2.04 -17.56
N SER A 120 2.63 -1.04 -18.04
CA SER A 120 4.04 -0.86 -17.73
C SER A 120 4.22 -0.16 -16.37
N ASN A 121 5.42 -0.24 -15.80
CA ASN A 121 5.76 0.45 -14.56
C ASN A 121 5.50 1.97 -14.66
N ILE A 122 5.72 2.56 -15.85
CA ILE A 122 5.47 3.99 -16.08
C ILE A 122 3.97 4.29 -16.09
N GLU A 123 3.16 3.53 -16.83
CA GLU A 123 1.70 3.73 -16.88
C GLU A 123 1.07 3.56 -15.50
N PHE A 124 1.51 2.55 -14.75
CA PHE A 124 1.09 2.35 -13.36
C PHE A 124 1.40 3.58 -12.49
N ALA A 125 2.66 4.01 -12.48
CA ALA A 125 3.10 5.14 -11.67
C ALA A 125 2.37 6.43 -12.06
N GLU A 126 2.19 6.71 -13.37
CA GLU A 126 1.48 7.88 -13.85
C GLU A 126 0.01 7.88 -13.39
N ARG A 127 -0.69 6.74 -13.52
CA ARG A 127 -2.08 6.57 -13.09
C ARG A 127 -2.25 6.84 -11.60
N VAL A 128 -1.45 6.15 -10.79
CA VAL A 128 -1.52 6.22 -9.32
C VAL A 128 -1.14 7.62 -8.82
N CYS A 129 -0.05 8.19 -9.33
CA CYS A 129 0.41 9.52 -8.93
C CYS A 129 -0.57 10.63 -9.37
N ALA A 130 -1.16 10.52 -10.56
CA ALA A 130 -2.18 11.49 -11.02
C ALA A 130 -3.43 11.44 -10.13
N CYS A 131 -3.87 10.24 -9.74
CA CYS A 131 -4.96 10.05 -8.80
C CYS A 131 -4.64 10.68 -7.43
N PHE A 132 -3.48 10.36 -6.88
CA PHE A 132 -3.07 10.84 -5.56
C PHE A 132 -3.00 12.37 -5.50
N ARG A 133 -2.46 13.03 -6.53
CA ARG A 133 -2.46 14.50 -6.60
C ARG A 133 -3.88 15.08 -6.53
N LYS A 134 -4.84 14.49 -7.22
CA LYS A 134 -6.26 14.92 -7.15
C LYS A 134 -6.84 14.74 -5.74
N ILE A 135 -6.50 13.64 -5.07
CA ILE A 135 -6.94 13.39 -3.69
C ILE A 135 -6.34 14.47 -2.76
N VAL A 136 -5.04 14.74 -2.84
CA VAL A 136 -4.39 15.77 -2.03
C VAL A 136 -4.99 17.16 -2.27
N ASP A 137 -5.21 17.52 -3.52
CA ASP A 137 -5.89 18.79 -3.85
C ASP A 137 -7.30 18.87 -3.28
N GLY A 138 -8.02 17.76 -3.29
CA GLY A 138 -9.33 17.62 -2.65
C GLY A 138 -9.28 17.82 -1.14
N ILE A 139 -8.32 17.18 -0.45
CA ILE A 139 -8.08 17.31 0.99
C ILE A 139 -7.80 18.78 1.35
N LEU A 140 -6.90 19.43 0.63
CA LEU A 140 -6.55 20.84 0.85
C LEU A 140 -7.75 21.77 0.67
N LYS A 141 -8.58 21.54 -0.35
CA LYS A 141 -9.80 22.32 -0.63
C LYS A 141 -10.89 22.09 0.40
N ALA A 142 -11.12 20.84 0.80
CA ALA A 142 -12.13 20.49 1.78
C ALA A 142 -11.72 20.88 3.21
N GLY A 143 -10.41 20.97 3.46
CA GLY A 143 -9.86 21.22 4.79
C GLY A 143 -10.00 20.01 5.72
N ALA A 144 -10.08 18.80 5.18
CA ALA A 144 -10.20 17.55 5.92
C ALA A 144 -8.92 17.27 6.71
N ASP A 145 -9.00 17.16 8.02
CA ASP A 145 -7.80 17.05 8.88
C ASP A 145 -7.14 15.67 8.75
N SER A 146 -7.92 14.63 8.48
CA SER A 146 -7.44 13.25 8.38
C SER A 146 -8.18 12.47 7.28
N THR A 147 -7.43 11.74 6.45
CA THR A 147 -7.98 10.95 5.35
C THR A 147 -7.28 9.59 5.25
N ALA A 148 -8.05 8.50 5.20
CA ALA A 148 -7.53 7.16 4.97
C ALA A 148 -7.70 6.76 3.50
N ILE A 149 -6.72 6.03 2.96
CA ILE A 149 -6.73 5.45 1.62
C ILE A 149 -6.39 3.98 1.76
N VAL A 150 -7.38 3.10 1.57
CA VAL A 150 -7.17 1.65 1.59
C VAL A 150 -6.91 1.17 0.18
N THR A 151 -5.72 0.61 -0.05
CA THR A 151 -5.23 0.26 -1.38
C THR A 151 -4.28 -0.95 -1.33
N HIS A 152 -3.32 -1.03 -2.19
CA HIS A 152 -2.46 -2.20 -2.45
C HIS A 152 -0.99 -1.91 -2.20
N GLY A 153 -0.19 -2.98 -2.10
CA GLY A 153 1.24 -2.86 -1.86
C GLY A 153 1.98 -2.07 -2.92
N GLY A 154 1.76 -2.38 -4.19
CA GLY A 154 2.40 -1.67 -5.31
C GLY A 154 2.03 -0.20 -5.36
N VAL A 155 0.75 0.14 -5.09
CA VAL A 155 0.29 1.53 -5.02
C VAL A 155 0.98 2.29 -3.90
N ILE A 156 1.05 1.70 -2.68
CA ILE A 156 1.71 2.34 -1.53
C ILE A 156 3.19 2.57 -1.82
N MET A 157 3.91 1.53 -2.26
CA MET A 157 5.33 1.64 -2.61
C MET A 157 5.58 2.75 -3.63
N THR A 158 4.75 2.83 -4.67
CA THR A 158 4.85 3.87 -5.72
C THR A 158 4.61 5.26 -5.15
N LEU A 159 3.57 5.45 -4.35
CA LEU A 159 3.26 6.74 -3.75
C LEU A 159 4.35 7.19 -2.77
N MET A 160 4.82 6.28 -1.94
CA MET A 160 5.87 6.58 -0.96
C MET A 160 7.19 6.95 -1.64
N ALA A 161 7.63 6.19 -2.64
CA ALA A 161 8.87 6.50 -3.38
C ALA A 161 8.80 7.87 -4.09
N ASN A 162 7.62 8.28 -4.58
CA ASN A 162 7.49 9.56 -5.28
C ASN A 162 7.30 10.76 -4.35
N TYR A 163 6.59 10.59 -3.23
CA TYR A 163 6.13 11.72 -2.43
C TYR A 163 6.65 11.75 -0.99
N ALA A 164 7.11 10.63 -0.42
CA ALA A 164 7.50 10.60 0.99
C ALA A 164 8.88 11.24 1.26
N LEU A 165 9.00 11.79 2.45
CA LEU A 165 10.26 12.15 3.09
C LEU A 165 10.38 11.39 4.43
N PRO A 166 11.55 10.79 4.74
CA PRO A 166 12.76 10.77 3.92
C PRO A 166 12.55 10.04 2.59
N GLU A 167 13.32 10.39 1.57
CA GLU A 167 13.31 9.66 0.30
C GLU A 167 13.95 8.29 0.49
N ALA A 168 13.30 7.26 -0.05
CA ALA A 168 13.78 5.89 -0.03
C ALA A 168 13.31 5.14 -1.30
N GLU A 169 13.93 4.03 -1.60
CA GLU A 169 13.55 3.18 -2.73
C GLU A 169 12.15 2.55 -2.50
N ALA A 170 11.45 2.24 -3.59
CA ALA A 170 10.09 1.73 -3.50
C ALA A 170 9.98 0.46 -2.64
N SER A 171 10.95 -0.44 -2.73
CA SER A 171 11.00 -1.69 -1.95
C SER A 171 11.10 -1.47 -0.44
N GLU A 172 11.72 -0.37 0.00
CA GLU A 172 11.81 -0.03 1.43
C GLU A 172 10.46 0.37 2.04
N TRP A 173 9.47 0.70 1.21
CA TRP A 173 8.10 1.03 1.61
C TRP A 173 7.13 -0.15 1.54
N LEU A 174 7.66 -1.38 1.47
CA LEU A 174 6.82 -2.57 1.55
C LEU A 174 6.23 -2.66 2.97
N THR A 175 4.92 -2.86 3.05
CA THR A 175 4.20 -2.94 4.32
C THR A 175 3.39 -4.23 4.43
N PRO A 176 3.26 -4.82 5.62
CA PRO A 176 2.41 -5.99 5.84
C PRO A 176 0.94 -5.73 5.49
N ALA A 177 0.17 -6.80 5.28
CA ALA A 177 -1.27 -6.72 5.07
C ALA A 177 -1.97 -6.09 6.28
N GLY A 178 -2.93 -5.20 6.03
CA GLY A 178 -3.61 -4.43 7.07
C GLY A 178 -2.79 -3.28 7.66
N CYS A 179 -1.52 -3.14 7.34
CA CYS A 179 -0.62 -2.09 7.82
C CYS A 179 -0.38 -0.99 6.78
N GLY A 180 0.36 0.04 7.16
CA GLY A 180 0.65 1.15 6.27
C GLY A 180 1.37 2.31 6.93
N TYR A 181 1.18 3.51 6.39
CA TYR A 181 1.91 4.70 6.79
C TYR A 181 0.98 5.90 7.00
N THR A 182 1.30 6.74 7.98
CA THR A 182 0.75 8.08 8.11
C THR A 182 1.70 9.10 7.50
N LEU A 183 1.18 9.88 6.55
CA LEU A 183 1.87 10.99 5.91
C LEU A 183 1.34 12.31 6.46
N ARG A 184 2.24 13.23 6.82
CA ARG A 184 1.91 14.61 7.17
C ARG A 184 1.99 15.47 5.91
N LEU A 185 0.86 16.08 5.57
CA LEU A 185 0.72 17.03 4.48
C LEU A 185 0.71 18.45 5.02
N THR A 186 1.62 19.28 4.54
CA THR A 186 1.57 20.73 4.73
C THR A 186 1.43 21.43 3.38
N PRO A 187 0.59 22.48 3.26
CA PRO A 187 0.44 23.21 1.99
C PRO A 187 1.77 23.75 1.45
N ALA A 188 2.65 24.18 2.34
CA ALA A 188 3.96 24.73 1.96
C ALA A 188 4.85 23.65 1.29
N LEU A 189 4.97 22.48 1.91
CA LEU A 189 5.80 21.39 1.39
C LEU A 189 5.23 20.82 0.08
N TRP A 190 3.89 20.69 0.01
CA TRP A 190 3.21 20.25 -1.20
C TRP A 190 3.40 21.23 -2.37
N THR A 191 3.24 22.53 -2.13
CA THR A 191 3.45 23.55 -3.16
C THR A 191 4.89 23.65 -3.63
N ALA A 192 5.86 23.48 -2.71
CA ALA A 192 7.27 23.60 -3.03
C ALA A 192 7.83 22.43 -3.86
N GLY A 193 7.34 21.20 -3.62
CA GLY A 193 7.93 20.04 -4.28
C GLY A 193 7.03 18.80 -4.30
N GLN A 194 5.75 18.94 -3.98
CA GLN A 194 4.81 17.81 -3.89
C GLN A 194 5.32 16.70 -2.96
N LYS A 195 5.90 17.07 -1.81
CA LYS A 195 6.40 16.10 -0.81
C LYS A 195 5.52 16.08 0.44
N LEU A 196 5.54 14.93 1.12
CA LEU A 196 4.89 14.69 2.40
C LEU A 196 5.88 14.03 3.35
N GLU A 197 5.70 14.23 4.64
CA GLU A 197 6.57 13.60 5.64
C GLU A 197 5.95 12.30 6.12
N ALA A 198 6.63 11.17 5.94
CA ALA A 198 6.28 9.91 6.57
C ALA A 198 6.58 10.03 8.07
N ILE A 199 5.55 10.01 8.90
CA ILE A 199 5.68 10.31 10.32
C ILE A 199 5.44 9.12 11.23
N GLU A 200 4.80 8.06 10.72
CA GLU A 200 4.38 6.96 11.56
C GLU A 200 3.98 5.75 10.70
N GLU A 201 4.32 4.57 11.15
CA GLU A 201 3.74 3.32 10.66
C GLU A 201 2.43 3.04 11.39
N ILE A 202 1.45 2.45 10.71
CA ILE A 202 0.13 2.17 11.25
C ILE A 202 -0.28 0.70 11.05
N PRO A 203 -1.08 0.12 11.97
CA PRO A 203 -1.65 0.71 13.19
C PRO A 203 -0.61 0.89 14.30
N VAL A 204 -0.87 1.82 15.22
CA VAL A 204 0.06 2.19 16.29
C VAL A 204 -0.26 1.49 17.61
N SER A 205 0.73 1.40 18.52
CA SER A 205 0.55 0.85 19.86
C SER A 205 -0.50 1.64 20.65
N LYS A 206 -1.32 0.92 21.44
CA LYS A 206 -2.29 1.52 22.38
C LYS A 206 -1.64 2.21 23.56
N VAL A 207 -0.38 1.88 23.84
CA VAL A 207 0.38 2.48 24.93
C VAL A 207 1.13 3.70 24.41
N SER A 208 0.68 4.88 24.77
CA SER A 208 1.38 6.13 24.51
C SER A 208 2.56 6.27 25.48
N ASP A 209 3.55 5.43 25.39
CA ASP A 209 4.83 5.69 26.06
C ASP A 209 5.66 6.62 25.19
N LYS A 210 5.80 7.86 25.64
CA LYS A 210 6.60 8.91 25.04
C LYS A 210 8.11 8.62 25.02
N ASN A 211 8.54 7.38 25.22
CA ASN A 211 9.95 7.00 25.38
C ASN A 211 10.32 5.69 24.66
N TYR A 212 9.72 5.35 23.53
CA TYR A 212 10.19 4.21 22.76
C TYR A 212 10.57 4.62 21.33
N TYR A 213 11.72 5.25 21.22
CA TYR A 213 12.55 5.22 20.03
C TYR A 213 13.59 4.13 20.25
N ASP A 214 13.23 2.89 20.05
CA ASP A 214 14.20 1.83 19.88
C ASP A 214 13.59 0.70 19.05
N GLY A 215 14.16 0.53 17.87
CA GLY A 215 14.40 -0.74 17.22
C GLY A 215 13.16 -1.55 16.79
N TRP A 216 13.01 -1.63 15.56
CA TRP A 216 12.46 -2.70 14.74
C TRP A 216 12.66 -4.11 15.35
N ASP A 217 11.71 -4.57 16.19
CA ASP A 217 11.67 -5.94 16.69
C ASP A 217 10.22 -6.48 16.70
N TYR A 218 9.60 -6.55 15.52
CA TYR A 218 8.46 -7.43 15.32
C TYR A 218 8.48 -8.03 13.92
N TYR A 219 9.47 -8.90 13.70
CA TYR A 219 9.32 -10.04 12.82
C TYR A 219 9.22 -11.27 13.72
N PRO A 220 8.20 -12.12 13.58
CA PRO A 220 8.32 -13.47 14.10
C PRO A 220 9.53 -14.09 13.42
N ASP A 221 10.39 -14.74 14.21
CA ASP A 221 11.54 -15.50 13.76
C ASP A 221 11.10 -16.55 12.72
N ASP A 222 11.07 -16.17 11.46
CA ASP A 222 11.17 -17.10 10.35
C ASP A 222 12.61 -17.04 9.85
N ASP A 223 13.45 -17.88 10.47
CA ASP A 223 14.87 -18.08 10.18
C ASP A 223 15.14 -18.70 8.79
N ASP A 224 14.21 -18.65 7.83
CA ASP A 224 14.32 -19.33 6.54
C ASP A 224 14.12 -18.45 5.29
N PHE A 225 14.15 -17.11 5.38
CA PHE A 225 14.17 -16.29 4.17
C PHE A 225 15.56 -15.78 3.86
N ASP A 226 16.38 -16.65 3.29
CA ASP A 226 17.72 -16.31 2.79
C ASP A 226 17.62 -15.72 1.37
N ILE A 227 17.78 -14.39 1.28
CA ILE A 227 17.84 -13.67 0.01
C ILE A 227 19.11 -14.02 -0.80
N SER A 228 20.08 -14.69 -0.20
CA SER A 228 21.36 -15.00 -0.87
C SER A 228 21.23 -16.02 -2.00
N GLU A 229 20.15 -16.81 -2.04
CA GLU A 229 19.88 -17.75 -3.14
C GLU A 229 19.35 -17.09 -4.42
N TYR A 230 19.04 -15.79 -4.38
CA TYR A 230 18.47 -15.05 -5.52
C TYR A 230 19.42 -13.99 -6.11
N LEU A 231 20.69 -13.96 -5.67
CA LEU A 231 21.68 -12.97 -6.09
C LEU A 231 22.88 -13.55 -6.86
N ASP A 232 22.81 -14.81 -7.33
CA ASP A 232 23.79 -15.39 -8.26
C ASP A 232 23.27 -15.44 -9.69
#